data_08b1d6a4f9ca6da1a1106939998d7185
#
_entry.id   08b1d6a4f9ca6da1a1106939998d7185
#
_cell.length_a   1.000
_cell.length_b   1.000
_cell.length_c   1.000
_cell.angle_alpha   90.00
_cell.angle_beta   90.00
_cell.angle_gamma   90.00
#
_symmetry.space_group_name_H-M   'P 1'
#
loop_
_entity.id
_entity.type
_entity.pdbx_description
1 polymer ?
#
loop_
_entity_poly.entity_id
_entity_poly.type
_entity_poly.pdbx_seq_one_letter_code
_entity_poly.pdbx_strand_id
1 'polypeptide(L)'
;MAASLRLRCYNSYFSGGFHGIAKRNSQCTVPVIGIASRCKFFSEALHQTVSLHSRSQNEYHAPFDFDFNLNDPSLPKFLELLKKIAHSSSQAEGLHLSSFQANRDLIGSAIWALREEWKPALLAFKWNCHHNDEKVCNLMIWVSATHGKFSTAWCIIRDMHLSSLSTRQAMLIMIDRYASVNNTAKAIQTFNFMDKFRLTPDQEALHALLAALCKYGNVEEAEEFMLVNKKLFPLETTSFNIILNGWCNITKDVYEAKRVWRDMSKYCITPNDTSYSYMISCFSKEGNLFDSLRLYDQMKKRGWTPGIEIYNSLVYVLTRANCLKEALRTIDKLKEQGLQPDSSTFNSMILPLCETGKLAEARIVFNTMVEENVSPTTETFHAFFEGTDYQGSLEFLSRMKDSGLGPNKDSFLIILAKFLKLKQPVNALKIWTEMKAYDVVPGCVHYRVMVEGLVTCRWFIKARYFYEDMISNGCSADPKLNKLLQKEVLVSGDKGKQNVKKAISSKSVKYSIK
;
A
#
# COMPACT_ATOMS: atom_id res chain seq x y z
N MET A 1 -27.34 33.31 2.99
CA MET A 1 -28.59 32.55 2.88
C MET A 1 -28.80 31.81 1.54
N ALA A 2 -28.03 32.06 0.48
CA ALA A 2 -28.22 31.38 -0.82
C ALA A 2 -27.45 30.06 -0.96
N ALA A 3 -26.44 29.77 -0.15
CA ALA A 3 -25.62 28.56 -0.21
C ALA A 3 -26.28 27.34 0.49
N SER A 4 -27.12 27.57 1.48
CA SER A 4 -27.74 26.47 2.27
C SER A 4 -28.91 25.76 1.57
N LEU A 5 -29.46 26.34 0.51
CA LEU A 5 -30.62 25.80 -0.21
C LEU A 5 -30.24 24.80 -1.33
N ARG A 6 -28.99 24.72 -1.76
CA ARG A 6 -28.55 23.83 -2.85
C ARG A 6 -27.98 22.49 -2.40
N LEU A 7 -27.63 22.34 -1.12
CA LEU A 7 -27.22 21.05 -0.52
C LEU A 7 -28.38 20.07 -0.30
N ARG A 8 -29.64 20.51 -0.45
CA ARG A 8 -30.82 19.63 -0.29
C ARG A 8 -31.03 18.65 -1.45
N CYS A 9 -30.48 18.89 -2.62
CA CYS A 9 -30.66 17.99 -3.76
C CYS A 9 -29.82 16.71 -3.70
N TYR A 10 -28.75 16.68 -2.94
CA TYR A 10 -27.86 15.51 -2.85
C TYR A 10 -28.37 14.42 -1.91
N ASN A 11 -29.19 14.78 -0.91
CA ASN A 11 -29.78 13.81 0.03
C ASN A 11 -30.97 13.03 -0.55
N SER A 12 -31.50 13.42 -1.70
CA SER A 12 -32.66 12.72 -2.30
C SER A 12 -32.27 11.60 -3.28
N TYR A 13 -31.01 11.52 -3.72
CA TYR A 13 -30.57 10.50 -4.65
C TYR A 13 -30.13 9.18 -3.97
N PHE A 14 -29.86 9.19 -2.68
CA PHE A 14 -29.39 8.00 -1.94
C PHE A 14 -30.47 7.28 -1.10
N SER A 15 -31.73 7.73 -1.14
CA SER A 15 -32.83 7.04 -0.45
C SER A 15 -33.70 6.15 -1.37
N GLY A 16 -33.33 6.03 -2.65
CA GLY A 16 -34.04 5.18 -3.63
C GLY A 16 -33.40 3.78 -3.69
N GLY A 17 -34.13 2.81 -3.10
CA GLY A 17 -33.69 1.42 -2.96
C GLY A 17 -33.37 0.70 -4.27
N PHE A 18 -32.35 -0.10 -4.21
CA PHE A 18 -32.09 -1.17 -5.17
C PHE A 18 -33.18 -2.23 -5.07
N HIS A 19 -34.15 -2.21 -5.99
CA HIS A 19 -34.96 -3.38 -6.29
C HIS A 19 -35.13 -3.52 -7.79
N GLY A 20 -34.57 -4.60 -8.29
CA GLY A 20 -35.07 -5.31 -9.47
C GLY A 20 -34.48 -4.95 -10.82
N ILE A 21 -33.50 -5.72 -11.30
CA ILE A 21 -33.60 -6.32 -12.64
C ILE A 21 -32.97 -7.72 -12.54
N ALA A 22 -33.86 -8.71 -12.58
CA ALA A 22 -33.51 -10.12 -12.79
C ALA A 22 -33.74 -10.49 -14.26
N LYS A 23 -32.85 -11.37 -14.76
CA LYS A 23 -33.01 -12.28 -15.89
C LYS A 23 -32.88 -11.71 -17.31
N ARG A 24 -31.76 -12.05 -17.95
CA ARG A 24 -31.78 -12.68 -19.27
C ARG A 24 -30.68 -13.74 -19.37
N ASN A 25 -31.13 -15.00 -19.54
CA ASN A 25 -30.33 -16.12 -19.97
C ASN A 25 -29.78 -15.87 -21.37
N SER A 26 -28.49 -16.12 -21.57
CA SER A 26 -27.99 -16.61 -22.85
C SER A 26 -26.80 -17.55 -22.58
N GLN A 27 -27.01 -18.79 -22.97
CA GLN A 27 -26.00 -19.83 -23.05
C GLN A 27 -24.84 -19.34 -23.91
N CYS A 28 -23.63 -19.34 -23.37
CA CYS A 28 -22.42 -19.34 -24.16
C CYS A 28 -21.45 -20.38 -23.58
N THR A 29 -21.13 -21.31 -24.42
CA THR A 29 -20.13 -22.36 -24.32
C THR A 29 -18.81 -21.85 -23.78
N VAL A 30 -18.29 -22.54 -22.76
CA VAL A 30 -17.00 -22.28 -22.12
C VAL A 30 -15.89 -22.80 -23.03
N PRO A 31 -14.94 -21.93 -23.48
CA PRO A 31 -13.67 -22.42 -24.00
C PRO A 31 -12.74 -22.76 -22.84
N VAL A 32 -12.10 -23.88 -22.93
CA VAL A 32 -11.01 -24.33 -22.05
C VAL A 32 -9.87 -23.31 -22.17
N ILE A 33 -9.81 -22.34 -21.27
CA ILE A 33 -8.70 -21.38 -21.17
C ILE A 33 -7.61 -22.02 -20.32
N GLY A 34 -6.47 -22.20 -20.97
CA GLY A 34 -5.32 -22.92 -20.48
C GLY A 34 -4.66 -22.31 -19.23
N ILE A 35 -3.77 -23.09 -18.66
CA ILE A 35 -2.97 -22.93 -17.43
C ILE A 35 -2.25 -21.57 -17.29
N ALA A 36 -2.06 -20.83 -18.39
CA ALA A 36 -1.42 -19.50 -18.40
C ALA A 36 -2.20 -18.41 -17.65
N SER A 37 -3.54 -18.52 -17.54
CA SER A 37 -4.39 -17.53 -16.86
C SER A 37 -4.27 -17.58 -15.33
N ARG A 38 -3.93 -18.75 -14.74
CA ARG A 38 -3.74 -18.91 -13.29
C ARG A 38 -2.44 -18.27 -12.75
N CYS A 39 -1.42 -18.14 -13.60
CA CYS A 39 -0.15 -17.53 -13.21
C CYS A 39 -0.23 -15.99 -13.11
N LYS A 40 -1.06 -15.34 -13.93
CA LYS A 40 -1.28 -13.89 -13.84
C LYS A 40 -1.97 -13.49 -12.52
N PHE A 41 -2.99 -14.23 -12.09
CA PHE A 41 -3.69 -13.97 -10.82
C PHE A 41 -2.77 -14.05 -9.59
N PHE A 42 -1.79 -14.94 -9.59
CA PHE A 42 -0.84 -15.08 -8.48
C PHE A 42 0.16 -13.91 -8.45
N SER A 43 0.59 -13.43 -9.64
CA SER A 43 1.48 -12.26 -9.74
C SER A 43 0.79 -10.97 -9.29
N GLU A 44 -0.47 -10.77 -9.70
CA GLU A 44 -1.26 -9.58 -9.30
C GLU A 44 -1.61 -9.60 -7.81
N ALA A 45 -1.95 -10.77 -7.26
CA ALA A 45 -2.21 -10.92 -5.83
C ALA A 45 -0.95 -10.69 -4.98
N LEU A 46 0.24 -11.06 -5.48
CA LEU A 46 1.51 -10.86 -4.77
C LEU A 46 1.98 -9.41 -4.83
N HIS A 47 1.86 -8.76 -6.00
CA HIS A 47 2.09 -7.32 -6.10
C HIS A 47 1.10 -6.52 -5.24
N GLN A 48 -0.15 -6.98 -5.12
CA GLN A 48 -1.13 -6.38 -4.21
C GLN A 48 -0.78 -6.63 -2.75
N THR A 49 -0.25 -7.80 -2.36
CA THR A 49 0.16 -8.07 -0.97
C THR A 49 1.44 -7.33 -0.58
N VAL A 50 2.42 -7.23 -1.46
CA VAL A 50 3.63 -6.40 -1.22
C VAL A 50 3.24 -4.91 -1.19
N SER A 51 2.37 -4.45 -2.10
CA SER A 51 1.82 -3.10 -2.08
C SER A 51 0.92 -2.82 -0.86
N LEU A 52 0.19 -3.83 -0.35
CA LEU A 52 -0.60 -3.72 0.88
C LEU A 52 0.28 -3.74 2.14
N HIS A 53 1.43 -4.43 2.10
CA HIS A 53 2.36 -4.45 3.24
C HIS A 53 3.16 -3.14 3.34
N SER A 54 3.59 -2.57 2.22
CA SER A 54 4.10 -1.19 2.19
C SER A 54 3.03 -0.16 2.60
N ARG A 55 1.74 -0.43 2.32
CA ARG A 55 0.62 0.35 2.85
C ARG A 55 0.47 0.22 4.37
N SER A 56 0.65 -0.99 4.96
CA SER A 56 0.51 -1.17 6.41
C SER A 56 1.62 -0.47 7.22
N GLN A 57 2.83 -0.36 6.68
CA GLN A 57 3.88 0.43 7.31
C GLN A 57 3.63 1.95 7.19
N ASN A 58 3.01 2.41 6.10
CA ASN A 58 2.56 3.80 5.96
C ASN A 58 1.29 4.14 6.80
N GLU A 59 0.52 3.14 7.24
CA GLU A 59 -0.66 3.37 8.09
C GLU A 59 -0.33 3.94 9.47
N TYR A 60 0.90 3.72 9.97
CA TYR A 60 1.36 4.23 11.26
C TYR A 60 2.21 5.52 11.16
N HIS A 61 2.47 6.03 9.96
CA HIS A 61 3.00 7.38 9.79
C HIS A 61 1.84 8.37 9.85
N ALA A 62 1.76 9.09 10.97
CA ALA A 62 0.84 10.21 11.05
C ALA A 62 1.20 11.24 9.98
N PRO A 63 0.19 11.79 9.26
CA PRO A 63 0.42 12.76 8.18
C PRO A 63 0.84 14.15 8.68
N PHE A 64 1.32 14.26 9.93
CA PHE A 64 1.71 15.50 10.57
C PHE A 64 3.01 15.32 11.34
N ASP A 65 3.83 16.34 11.36
CA ASP A 65 5.00 16.43 12.24
C ASP A 65 4.52 16.60 13.70
N PHE A 66 4.68 15.52 14.47
CA PHE A 66 4.45 15.56 15.92
C PHE A 66 5.78 15.80 16.62
N ASP A 67 5.92 17.01 17.13
CA ASP A 67 7.10 17.50 17.84
C ASP A 67 6.97 17.16 19.34
N PHE A 68 6.89 15.86 19.68
CA PHE A 68 6.84 15.41 21.07
C PHE A 68 8.17 14.80 21.51
N ASN A 69 8.58 15.13 22.74
CA ASN A 69 9.83 14.61 23.31
C ASN A 69 9.66 13.16 23.78
N LEU A 70 10.11 12.20 22.97
CA LEU A 70 10.09 10.77 23.31
C LEU A 70 11.16 10.36 24.32
N ASN A 71 12.07 11.26 24.70
CA ASN A 71 13.19 10.99 25.63
C ASN A 71 12.89 11.40 27.07
N ASP A 72 11.63 11.66 27.41
CA ASP A 72 11.24 11.97 28.80
C ASP A 72 11.49 10.76 29.71
N PRO A 73 12.30 10.86 30.77
CA PRO A 73 12.61 9.74 31.67
C PRO A 73 11.41 9.21 32.43
N SER A 74 10.32 9.98 32.53
CA SER A 74 9.07 9.54 33.17
C SER A 74 8.18 8.70 32.24
N LEU A 75 8.37 8.79 30.92
CA LEU A 75 7.54 8.17 29.91
C LEU A 75 7.45 6.63 30.05
N PRO A 76 8.53 5.86 30.24
CA PRO A 76 8.43 4.40 30.35
C PRO A 76 7.55 3.93 31.51
N LYS A 77 7.69 4.57 32.69
CA LYS A 77 6.89 4.27 33.88
C LYS A 77 5.41 4.63 33.67
N PHE A 78 5.15 5.73 33.02
CA PHE A 78 3.80 6.19 32.70
C PHE A 78 3.12 5.22 31.71
N LEU A 79 3.82 4.75 30.66
CA LEU A 79 3.32 3.78 29.71
C LEU A 79 2.96 2.43 30.36
N GLU A 80 3.82 1.93 31.23
CA GLU A 80 3.58 0.68 31.95
C GLU A 80 2.31 0.77 32.82
N LEU A 81 2.14 1.88 33.52
CA LEU A 81 0.97 2.12 34.35
C LEU A 81 -0.33 2.19 33.52
N LEU A 82 -0.31 2.93 32.40
CA LEU A 82 -1.45 3.03 31.48
C LEU A 82 -1.86 1.67 30.91
N LYS A 83 -0.89 0.84 30.55
CA LYS A 83 -1.15 -0.53 30.06
C LYS A 83 -1.76 -1.41 31.16
N LYS A 84 -1.25 -1.35 32.37
CA LYS A 84 -1.82 -2.07 33.52
C LYS A 84 -3.28 -1.68 33.76
N ILE A 85 -3.59 -0.38 33.81
CA ILE A 85 -4.95 0.12 34.03
C ILE A 85 -5.88 -0.27 32.86
N ALA A 86 -5.39 -0.25 31.61
CA ALA A 86 -6.19 -0.63 30.45
C ALA A 86 -6.60 -2.11 30.44
N HIS A 87 -5.85 -2.97 31.13
CA HIS A 87 -6.10 -4.41 31.25
C HIS A 87 -6.76 -4.81 32.57
N SER A 88 -6.70 -3.98 33.63
CA SER A 88 -7.33 -4.24 34.91
C SER A 88 -8.75 -3.69 34.98
N SER A 89 -9.66 -4.47 35.54
CA SER A 89 -11.06 -4.04 35.74
C SER A 89 -11.25 -3.26 37.06
N SER A 90 -10.19 -2.97 37.83
CA SER A 90 -10.28 -2.38 39.16
C SER A 90 -10.03 -0.86 39.13
N GLN A 91 -10.96 -0.11 39.72
CA GLN A 91 -10.88 1.34 39.93
C GLN A 91 -9.76 1.81 40.87
N ALA A 92 -9.14 0.90 41.62
CA ALA A 92 -8.17 1.23 42.71
C ALA A 92 -6.80 1.73 42.18
N GLU A 93 -6.44 1.43 40.92
CA GLU A 93 -5.13 1.79 40.34
C GLU A 93 -5.08 3.23 39.80
N GLY A 94 -6.22 3.92 39.71
CA GLY A 94 -6.29 5.34 39.28
C GLY A 94 -5.57 6.31 40.24
N LEU A 95 -5.38 5.94 41.49
CA LEU A 95 -4.70 6.75 42.52
C LEU A 95 -3.18 6.91 42.27
N HIS A 96 -2.53 5.95 41.61
CA HIS A 96 -1.10 6.02 41.28
C HIS A 96 -0.76 6.99 40.11
N LEU A 97 -1.73 7.35 39.32
CA LEU A 97 -1.54 8.32 38.25
C LEU A 97 -1.34 9.76 38.79
N SER A 98 -1.81 10.06 40.01
CA SER A 98 -1.67 11.38 40.64
C SER A 98 -0.22 11.79 40.91
N SER A 99 0.74 10.86 40.85
CA SER A 99 2.17 11.16 41.00
C SER A 99 2.83 11.77 39.73
N PHE A 100 2.15 11.74 38.59
CA PHE A 100 2.66 12.33 37.36
C PHE A 100 2.05 13.71 37.13
N GLN A 101 2.89 14.71 36.84
CA GLN A 101 2.38 15.99 36.38
C GLN A 101 1.88 15.85 34.93
N ALA A 102 0.62 16.19 34.70
CA ALA A 102 0.04 16.21 33.37
C ALA A 102 0.71 17.31 32.51
N ASN A 103 1.81 16.95 31.88
CA ASN A 103 2.47 17.81 30.90
C ASN A 103 2.00 17.43 29.49
N ARG A 104 1.76 18.44 28.62
CA ARG A 104 1.39 18.29 27.23
C ARG A 104 2.31 17.31 26.47
N ASP A 105 3.62 17.47 26.62
CA ASP A 105 4.61 16.69 25.90
C ASP A 105 4.61 15.23 26.36
N LEU A 106 4.49 14.96 27.67
CA LEU A 106 4.38 13.62 28.21
C LEU A 106 3.13 12.89 27.68
N ILE A 107 1.98 13.60 27.63
CA ILE A 107 0.73 13.00 27.15
C ILE A 107 0.81 12.75 25.64
N GLY A 108 1.30 13.70 24.85
CA GLY A 108 1.49 13.52 23.41
C GLY A 108 2.44 12.37 23.10
N SER A 109 3.59 12.29 23.80
CA SER A 109 4.56 11.21 23.69
C SER A 109 3.97 9.85 24.08
N ALA A 110 3.15 9.81 25.14
CA ALA A 110 2.47 8.58 25.57
C ALA A 110 1.43 8.10 24.54
N ILE A 111 0.60 9.01 24.00
CA ILE A 111 -0.37 8.66 22.94
C ILE A 111 0.36 8.14 21.71
N TRP A 112 1.45 8.78 21.30
CA TRP A 112 2.26 8.34 20.17
C TRP A 112 2.91 6.98 20.40
N ALA A 113 3.49 6.73 21.57
CA ALA A 113 4.07 5.45 21.92
C ALA A 113 3.02 4.32 21.99
N LEU A 114 1.78 4.64 22.37
CA LEU A 114 0.66 3.71 22.48
C LEU A 114 -0.26 3.70 21.25
N ARG A 115 0.18 4.27 20.11
CA ARG A 115 -0.67 4.41 18.91
C ARG A 115 -1.23 3.09 18.37
N GLU A 116 -0.59 1.97 18.68
CA GLU A 116 -1.05 0.62 18.31
C GLU A 116 -2.10 0.05 19.27
N GLU A 117 -2.26 0.66 20.45
CA GLU A 117 -3.18 0.23 21.50
C GLU A 117 -4.11 1.38 21.89
N TRP A 118 -5.25 1.54 21.19
CA TRP A 118 -6.14 2.69 21.34
C TRP A 118 -6.69 2.89 22.76
N LYS A 119 -6.90 1.81 23.56
CA LYS A 119 -7.44 1.91 24.92
C LYS A 119 -6.48 2.61 25.88
N PRO A 120 -5.21 2.18 26.05
CA PRO A 120 -4.26 2.92 26.88
C PRO A 120 -3.96 4.32 26.33
N ALA A 121 -3.94 4.52 25.01
CA ALA A 121 -3.80 5.85 24.42
C ALA A 121 -4.96 6.79 24.80
N LEU A 122 -6.21 6.28 24.80
CA LEU A 122 -7.38 7.05 25.24
C LEU A 122 -7.34 7.36 26.74
N LEU A 123 -6.79 6.46 27.57
CA LEU A 123 -6.59 6.73 29.01
C LEU A 123 -5.57 7.86 29.22
N ALA A 124 -4.45 7.85 28.49
CA ALA A 124 -3.48 8.95 28.50
C ALA A 124 -4.14 10.27 28.12
N PHE A 125 -4.96 10.28 27.07
CA PHE A 125 -5.68 11.47 26.63
C PHE A 125 -6.67 11.99 27.68
N LYS A 126 -7.46 11.10 28.31
CA LYS A 126 -8.43 11.45 29.36
C LYS A 126 -7.78 11.90 30.67
N TRP A 127 -6.54 11.52 30.92
CA TRP A 127 -5.78 11.96 32.07
C TRP A 127 -5.54 13.47 32.08
N ASN A 128 -5.43 14.09 30.89
CA ASN A 128 -5.33 15.52 30.75
C ASN A 128 -6.73 16.14 30.76
N CYS A 129 -7.22 16.56 31.91
CA CYS A 129 -8.51 17.24 32.07
C CYS A 129 -8.61 18.58 31.31
N HIS A 130 -7.51 19.09 30.77
CA HIS A 130 -7.45 20.33 29.99
C HIS A 130 -7.27 19.97 28.50
N HIS A 131 -8.37 19.65 27.81
CA HIS A 131 -8.41 19.36 26.36
C HIS A 131 -8.10 20.60 25.47
N ASN A 132 -7.19 21.45 25.90
CA ASN A 132 -6.92 22.74 25.24
C ASN A 132 -5.75 22.68 24.25
N ASP A 133 -5.20 21.52 23.95
CA ASP A 133 -4.13 21.38 22.97
C ASP A 133 -4.63 20.71 21.68
N GLU A 134 -4.63 21.49 20.61
CA GLU A 134 -5.07 21.05 19.29
C GLU A 134 -4.24 19.87 18.76
N LYS A 135 -2.91 19.87 18.97
CA LYS A 135 -2.02 18.79 18.47
C LYS A 135 -2.30 17.46 19.16
N VAL A 136 -2.48 17.49 20.49
CA VAL A 136 -2.81 16.29 21.28
C VAL A 136 -4.19 15.73 20.90
N CYS A 137 -5.19 16.61 20.71
CA CYS A 137 -6.50 16.24 20.24
C CYS A 137 -6.46 15.59 18.84
N ASN A 138 -5.75 16.23 17.89
CA ASN A 138 -5.60 15.71 16.52
C ASN A 138 -4.90 14.34 16.51
N LEU A 139 -3.86 14.15 17.35
CA LEU A 139 -3.20 12.87 17.50
C LEU A 139 -4.16 11.78 18.01
N MET A 140 -4.95 12.09 19.05
CA MET A 140 -5.91 11.11 19.59
C MET A 140 -7.05 10.82 18.61
N ILE A 141 -7.50 11.80 17.83
CA ILE A 141 -8.46 11.61 16.74
C ILE A 141 -7.89 10.65 15.70
N TRP A 142 -6.63 10.87 15.30
CA TRP A 142 -5.96 10.00 14.34
C TRP A 142 -5.83 8.56 14.87
N VAL A 143 -5.36 8.36 16.12
CA VAL A 143 -5.28 7.04 16.76
C VAL A 143 -6.65 6.37 16.82
N SER A 144 -7.68 7.08 17.31
CA SER A 144 -9.03 6.53 17.42
C SER A 144 -9.58 6.11 16.07
N ALA A 145 -9.44 6.94 15.04
CA ALA A 145 -9.96 6.68 13.71
C ALA A 145 -9.20 5.55 13.00
N THR A 146 -7.88 5.43 13.21
CA THR A 146 -7.05 4.31 12.70
C THR A 146 -7.55 2.97 13.24
N HIS A 147 -8.00 2.93 14.49
CA HIS A 147 -8.60 1.73 15.10
C HIS A 147 -10.11 1.59 14.83
N GLY A 148 -10.67 2.34 13.89
CA GLY A 148 -12.10 2.28 13.55
C GLY A 148 -13.04 2.86 14.62
N LYS A 149 -12.51 3.56 15.64
CA LYS A 149 -13.30 4.19 16.73
C LYS A 149 -13.77 5.59 16.34
N PHE A 150 -14.41 5.70 15.18
CA PHE A 150 -14.87 6.97 14.63
C PHE A 150 -15.83 7.74 15.54
N SER A 151 -16.68 7.05 16.32
CA SER A 151 -17.56 7.71 17.29
C SER A 151 -16.78 8.46 18.38
N THR A 152 -15.70 7.85 18.88
CA THR A 152 -14.81 8.48 19.87
C THR A 152 -14.10 9.71 19.25
N ALA A 153 -13.61 9.59 18.02
CA ALA A 153 -12.99 10.69 17.29
C ALA A 153 -13.98 11.87 17.11
N TRP A 154 -15.21 11.60 16.75
CA TRP A 154 -16.26 12.63 16.64
C TRP A 154 -16.62 13.29 17.98
N CYS A 155 -16.56 12.55 19.10
CA CYS A 155 -16.74 13.15 20.43
C CYS A 155 -15.63 14.19 20.69
N ILE A 156 -14.36 13.83 20.45
CA ILE A 156 -13.22 14.72 20.64
C ILE A 156 -13.36 15.98 19.75
N ILE A 157 -13.76 15.83 18.48
CA ILE A 157 -13.98 16.97 17.57
C ILE A 157 -15.06 17.92 18.11
N ARG A 158 -16.14 17.38 18.66
CA ARG A 158 -17.19 18.22 19.28
C ARG A 158 -16.69 18.96 20.51
N ASP A 159 -15.90 18.28 21.34
CA ASP A 159 -15.30 18.89 22.54
C ASP A 159 -14.31 20.00 22.14
N MET A 160 -13.49 19.79 21.11
CA MET A 160 -12.63 20.84 20.52
C MET A 160 -13.46 22.05 20.05
N HIS A 161 -14.55 21.81 19.33
CA HIS A 161 -15.41 22.88 18.83
C HIS A 161 -16.04 23.68 19.98
N LEU A 162 -16.52 23.01 21.03
CA LEU A 162 -17.07 23.65 22.23
C LEU A 162 -16.02 24.45 22.99
N SER A 163 -14.78 24.00 22.98
CA SER A 163 -13.63 24.71 23.58
C SER A 163 -13.03 25.79 22.66
N SER A 164 -13.67 26.11 21.53
CA SER A 164 -13.21 27.10 20.54
C SER A 164 -11.83 26.79 19.92
N LEU A 165 -11.41 25.53 19.92
CA LEU A 165 -10.21 25.08 19.22
C LEU A 165 -10.49 24.92 17.73
N SER A 166 -9.45 25.05 16.89
CA SER A 166 -9.56 24.79 15.46
C SER A 166 -9.84 23.31 15.21
N THR A 167 -10.89 23.02 14.46
CA THR A 167 -11.26 21.65 14.07
C THR A 167 -10.90 21.33 12.63
N ARG A 168 -10.25 22.26 11.90
CA ARG A 168 -9.91 22.06 10.48
C ARG A 168 -9.06 20.82 10.26
N GLN A 169 -7.95 20.70 10.99
CA GLN A 169 -7.03 19.57 10.88
C GLN A 169 -7.71 18.26 11.29
N ALA A 170 -8.51 18.28 12.35
CA ALA A 170 -9.29 17.13 12.80
C ALA A 170 -10.24 16.60 11.71
N MET A 171 -10.90 17.50 10.97
CA MET A 171 -11.77 17.12 9.84
C MET A 171 -10.98 16.50 8.70
N LEU A 172 -9.80 17.04 8.36
CA LEU A 172 -8.93 16.46 7.32
C LEU A 172 -8.44 15.07 7.72
N ILE A 173 -8.09 14.85 9.00
CA ILE A 173 -7.76 13.52 9.54
C ILE A 173 -8.92 12.55 9.35
N MET A 174 -10.13 12.96 9.69
CA MET A 174 -11.33 12.11 9.55
C MET A 174 -11.61 11.75 8.08
N ILE A 175 -11.41 12.70 7.16
CA ILE A 175 -11.54 12.46 5.71
C ILE A 175 -10.55 11.37 5.28
N ASP A 176 -9.26 11.51 5.62
CA ASP A 176 -8.22 10.52 5.27
C ASP A 176 -8.52 9.16 5.88
N ARG A 177 -8.93 9.11 7.15
CA ARG A 177 -9.24 7.84 7.83
C ARG A 177 -10.50 7.17 7.30
N TYR A 178 -11.56 7.90 6.94
CA TYR A 178 -12.72 7.31 6.28
C TYR A 178 -12.37 6.79 4.88
N ALA A 179 -11.54 7.51 4.12
CA ALA A 179 -11.04 7.04 2.84
C ALA A 179 -10.21 5.75 3.00
N SER A 180 -9.37 5.64 4.04
CA SER A 180 -8.53 4.46 4.29
C SER A 180 -9.32 3.17 4.56
N VAL A 181 -10.51 3.28 5.14
CA VAL A 181 -11.43 2.14 5.33
C VAL A 181 -12.42 1.98 4.17
N ASN A 182 -12.15 2.61 3.04
CA ASN A 182 -12.97 2.58 1.82
C ASN A 182 -14.42 3.06 2.04
N ASN A 183 -14.61 4.05 2.93
CA ASN A 183 -15.91 4.65 3.19
C ASN A 183 -15.97 6.06 2.58
N THR A 184 -16.01 6.11 1.25
CA THR A 184 -16.04 7.34 0.45
C THR A 184 -17.19 8.25 0.82
N ALA A 185 -18.38 7.68 1.05
CA ALA A 185 -19.57 8.43 1.43
C ALA A 185 -19.37 9.22 2.72
N LYS A 186 -18.76 8.62 3.76
CA LYS A 186 -18.47 9.32 5.02
C LYS A 186 -17.33 10.31 4.89
N ALA A 187 -16.33 10.06 4.05
CA ALA A 187 -15.27 11.03 3.76
C ALA A 187 -15.87 12.31 3.14
N ILE A 188 -16.71 12.16 2.11
CA ILE A 188 -17.42 13.27 1.47
C ILE A 188 -18.40 13.95 2.45
N GLN A 189 -19.12 13.17 3.26
CA GLN A 189 -20.01 13.73 4.28
C GLN A 189 -19.24 14.56 5.31
N THR A 190 -18.04 14.13 5.71
CA THR A 190 -17.19 14.90 6.64
C THR A 190 -16.77 16.23 6.03
N PHE A 191 -16.37 16.26 4.77
CA PHE A 191 -16.06 17.49 4.04
C PHE A 191 -17.28 18.44 4.04
N ASN A 192 -18.48 17.92 3.70
CA ASN A 192 -19.70 18.72 3.70
C ASN A 192 -20.13 19.20 5.11
N PHE A 193 -19.67 18.53 6.17
CA PHE A 193 -19.96 18.93 7.55
C PHE A 193 -19.03 20.04 8.07
N MET A 194 -18.00 20.43 7.35
CA MET A 194 -17.10 21.52 7.78
C MET A 194 -17.89 22.80 8.09
N ASP A 195 -18.93 23.12 7.31
CA ASP A 195 -19.81 24.27 7.56
C ASP A 195 -20.47 24.26 8.95
N LYS A 196 -20.83 23.06 9.45
CA LYS A 196 -21.47 22.91 10.79
C LYS A 196 -20.50 23.24 11.93
N PHE A 197 -19.21 23.15 11.66
CA PHE A 197 -18.13 23.47 12.60
C PHE A 197 -17.54 24.87 12.35
N ARG A 198 -18.29 25.73 11.64
CA ARG A 198 -17.90 27.10 11.28
C ARG A 198 -16.62 27.18 10.42
N LEU A 199 -16.33 26.11 9.70
CA LEU A 199 -15.25 26.05 8.73
C LEU A 199 -15.86 26.21 7.34
N THR A 200 -15.36 27.16 6.56
CA THR A 200 -15.73 27.25 5.13
C THR A 200 -14.84 26.31 4.34
N PRO A 201 -15.40 25.27 3.67
CA PRO A 201 -14.62 24.46 2.77
C PRO A 201 -13.99 25.33 1.68
N ASP A 202 -12.69 25.25 1.55
CA ASP A 202 -11.89 25.97 0.55
C ASP A 202 -11.28 25.00 -0.46
N GLN A 203 -10.55 25.54 -1.43
CA GLN A 203 -9.88 24.77 -2.48
C GLN A 203 -8.85 23.79 -1.89
N GLU A 204 -8.16 24.18 -0.83
CA GLU A 204 -7.18 23.33 -0.14
C GLU A 204 -7.85 22.11 0.54
N ALA A 205 -8.98 22.32 1.21
CA ALA A 205 -9.76 21.23 1.79
C ALA A 205 -10.31 20.27 0.72
N LEU A 206 -10.72 20.82 -0.46
CA LEU A 206 -11.08 20.00 -1.60
C LEU A 206 -9.90 19.15 -2.08
N HIS A 207 -8.73 19.75 -2.27
CA HIS A 207 -7.53 19.02 -2.68
C HIS A 207 -7.17 17.91 -1.68
N ALA A 208 -7.29 18.17 -0.37
CA ALA A 208 -7.07 17.15 0.65
C ALA A 208 -8.08 15.98 0.57
N LEU A 209 -9.37 16.26 0.31
CA LEU A 209 -10.37 15.22 0.07
C LEU A 209 -10.04 14.40 -1.18
N LEU A 210 -9.76 15.06 -2.32
CA LEU A 210 -9.43 14.37 -3.57
C LEU A 210 -8.18 13.51 -3.40
N ALA A 211 -7.13 14.05 -2.76
CA ALA A 211 -5.88 13.33 -2.51
C ALA A 211 -6.10 12.12 -1.60
N ALA A 212 -6.91 12.25 -0.55
CA ALA A 212 -7.26 11.15 0.34
C ALA A 212 -8.03 10.04 -0.40
N LEU A 213 -9.03 10.38 -1.20
CA LEU A 213 -9.78 9.41 -2.01
C LEU A 213 -8.87 8.71 -3.02
N CYS A 214 -8.07 9.45 -3.79
CA CYS A 214 -7.14 8.90 -4.77
C CYS A 214 -6.10 7.98 -4.11
N LYS A 215 -5.51 8.38 -2.97
CA LYS A 215 -4.51 7.60 -2.22
C LYS A 215 -4.98 6.19 -1.89
N TYR A 216 -6.25 6.01 -1.60
CA TYR A 216 -6.84 4.72 -1.25
C TYR A 216 -7.57 4.03 -2.41
N GLY A 217 -7.40 4.52 -3.64
CA GLY A 217 -7.88 3.87 -4.85
C GLY A 217 -9.30 4.26 -5.29
N ASN A 218 -9.92 5.22 -4.60
CA ASN A 218 -11.26 5.72 -4.93
C ASN A 218 -11.16 6.94 -5.88
N VAL A 219 -10.47 6.73 -7.02
CA VAL A 219 -10.14 7.82 -7.96
C VAL A 219 -11.38 8.26 -8.74
N GLU A 220 -12.26 7.32 -9.07
CA GLU A 220 -13.51 7.58 -9.80
C GLU A 220 -14.43 8.50 -9.00
N GLU A 221 -14.63 8.21 -7.72
CA GLU A 221 -15.43 9.03 -6.81
C GLU A 221 -14.80 10.41 -6.54
N ALA A 222 -13.47 10.47 -6.49
CA ALA A 222 -12.76 11.75 -6.35
C ALA A 222 -13.00 12.63 -7.58
N GLU A 223 -12.88 12.07 -8.79
CA GLU A 223 -13.10 12.79 -10.03
C GLU A 223 -14.56 13.24 -10.19
N GLU A 224 -15.52 12.36 -9.90
CA GLU A 224 -16.94 12.69 -9.90
C GLU A 224 -17.23 13.86 -8.96
N PHE A 225 -16.71 13.80 -7.72
CA PHE A 225 -16.89 14.85 -6.74
C PHE A 225 -16.31 16.19 -7.22
N MET A 226 -15.10 16.19 -7.79
CA MET A 226 -14.47 17.38 -8.37
C MET A 226 -15.33 18.00 -9.47
N LEU A 227 -15.82 17.19 -10.42
CA LEU A 227 -16.59 17.67 -11.57
C LEU A 227 -18.00 18.16 -11.18
N VAL A 228 -18.66 17.51 -10.24
CA VAL A 228 -19.98 17.91 -9.74
C VAL A 228 -19.90 19.27 -9.04
N ASN A 229 -18.84 19.50 -8.28
CA ASN A 229 -18.68 20.71 -7.47
C ASN A 229 -17.93 21.85 -8.17
N LYS A 230 -17.64 21.76 -9.48
CA LYS A 230 -16.87 22.76 -10.27
C LYS A 230 -17.45 24.18 -10.26
N LYS A 231 -18.71 24.37 -9.87
CA LYS A 231 -19.32 25.70 -9.70
C LYS A 231 -18.98 26.36 -8.37
N LEU A 232 -18.70 25.55 -7.35
CA LEU A 232 -18.32 26.00 -6.01
C LEU A 232 -16.79 26.13 -5.90
N PHE A 233 -16.10 25.19 -6.50
CA PHE A 233 -14.63 25.11 -6.51
C PHE A 233 -14.16 25.14 -7.98
N PRO A 234 -13.54 26.23 -8.43
CA PRO A 234 -13.02 26.31 -9.78
C PRO A 234 -12.07 25.17 -10.08
N LEU A 235 -12.17 24.63 -11.32
CA LEU A 235 -11.24 23.60 -11.76
C LEU A 235 -9.86 24.20 -11.96
N GLU A 236 -8.85 23.57 -11.40
CA GLU A 236 -7.45 23.99 -11.45
C GLU A 236 -6.54 22.86 -11.92
N THR A 237 -5.36 23.20 -12.42
CA THR A 237 -4.34 22.22 -12.80
C THR A 237 -3.98 21.30 -11.63
N THR A 238 -3.93 21.81 -10.39
CA THR A 238 -3.66 21.03 -9.18
C THR A 238 -4.72 19.94 -8.95
N SER A 239 -6.02 20.28 -9.08
CA SER A 239 -7.10 19.29 -8.93
C SER A 239 -6.98 18.17 -9.97
N PHE A 240 -6.73 18.53 -11.24
CA PHE A 240 -6.51 17.54 -12.30
C PHE A 240 -5.25 16.69 -12.06
N ASN A 241 -4.17 17.27 -11.53
CA ASN A 241 -2.94 16.55 -11.20
C ASN A 241 -3.15 15.51 -10.10
N ILE A 242 -3.99 15.81 -9.10
CA ILE A 242 -4.36 14.84 -8.06
C ILE A 242 -5.08 13.64 -8.69
N ILE A 243 -6.05 13.88 -9.57
CA ILE A 243 -6.77 12.81 -10.28
C ILE A 243 -5.84 12.04 -11.23
N LEU A 244 -5.00 12.74 -12.01
CA LEU A 244 -3.99 12.10 -12.87
C LEU A 244 -3.04 11.22 -12.08
N ASN A 245 -2.54 11.69 -10.93
CA ASN A 245 -1.71 10.88 -10.04
C ASN A 245 -2.45 9.62 -9.56
N GLY A 246 -3.72 9.74 -9.23
CA GLY A 246 -4.58 8.62 -8.89
C GLY A 246 -4.63 7.55 -9.99
N TRP A 247 -4.97 7.95 -11.21
CA TRP A 247 -5.04 7.04 -12.36
C TRP A 247 -3.67 6.50 -12.78
N CYS A 248 -2.62 7.33 -12.81
CA CYS A 248 -1.29 6.94 -13.26
C CYS A 248 -0.54 6.04 -12.27
N ASN A 249 -0.59 6.34 -10.97
CA ASN A 249 0.30 5.73 -9.99
C ASN A 249 -0.42 4.79 -9.02
N ILE A 250 -1.70 5.03 -8.71
CA ILE A 250 -2.44 4.23 -7.73
C ILE A 250 -3.19 3.10 -8.42
N THR A 251 -4.10 3.41 -9.34
CA THR A 251 -4.86 2.41 -10.09
C THR A 251 -4.11 1.86 -11.29
N LYS A 252 -3.14 2.62 -11.80
CA LYS A 252 -2.34 2.29 -13.00
C LYS A 252 -3.20 2.06 -14.25
N ASP A 253 -4.29 2.81 -14.36
CA ASP A 253 -5.17 2.77 -15.53
C ASP A 253 -4.78 3.85 -16.55
N VAL A 254 -4.03 3.42 -17.56
CA VAL A 254 -3.54 4.32 -18.63
C VAL A 254 -4.69 4.85 -19.50
N TYR A 255 -5.77 4.09 -19.65
CA TYR A 255 -6.91 4.51 -20.46
C TYR A 255 -7.61 5.71 -19.81
N GLU A 256 -7.90 5.61 -18.53
CA GLU A 256 -8.52 6.69 -17.77
C GLU A 256 -7.57 7.89 -17.63
N ALA A 257 -6.28 7.67 -17.41
CA ALA A 257 -5.29 8.74 -17.40
C ALA A 257 -5.27 9.52 -18.74
N LYS A 258 -5.34 8.83 -19.88
CA LYS A 258 -5.46 9.46 -21.22
C LYS A 258 -6.77 10.22 -21.38
N ARG A 259 -7.87 9.75 -20.81
CA ARG A 259 -9.16 10.44 -20.81
C ARG A 259 -9.06 11.75 -20.03
N VAL A 260 -8.60 11.68 -18.77
CA VAL A 260 -8.43 12.86 -17.91
C VAL A 260 -7.49 13.89 -18.54
N TRP A 261 -6.38 13.44 -19.16
CA TRP A 261 -5.47 14.31 -19.90
C TRP A 261 -6.18 15.09 -21.03
N ARG A 262 -7.08 14.45 -21.78
CA ARG A 262 -7.90 15.11 -22.81
C ARG A 262 -8.92 16.06 -22.19
N ASP A 263 -9.52 15.68 -21.06
CA ASP A 263 -10.51 16.49 -20.36
C ASP A 263 -9.90 17.79 -19.80
N MET A 264 -8.61 17.82 -19.41
CA MET A 264 -7.91 19.08 -19.10
C MET A 264 -8.07 20.10 -20.23
N SER A 265 -7.81 19.70 -21.47
CA SER A 265 -7.98 20.58 -22.64
C SER A 265 -9.44 21.00 -22.86
N LYS A 266 -10.40 20.09 -22.64
CA LYS A 266 -11.84 20.35 -22.75
C LYS A 266 -12.32 21.39 -21.74
N TYR A 267 -11.72 21.42 -20.55
CA TYR A 267 -12.03 22.40 -19.50
C TYR A 267 -11.11 23.62 -19.55
N CYS A 268 -10.33 23.80 -20.61
CA CYS A 268 -9.36 24.90 -20.76
C CYS A 268 -8.30 24.94 -19.67
N ILE A 269 -7.97 23.79 -19.07
CA ILE A 269 -6.91 23.65 -18.07
C ILE A 269 -5.60 23.33 -18.79
N THR A 270 -4.58 24.13 -18.54
CA THR A 270 -3.26 23.94 -19.14
C THR A 270 -2.43 22.97 -18.30
N PRO A 271 -1.97 21.83 -18.88
CA PRO A 271 -1.02 20.95 -18.20
C PRO A 271 0.29 21.66 -17.87
N ASN A 272 0.80 21.45 -16.66
CA ASN A 272 2.09 21.93 -16.19
C ASN A 272 3.14 20.81 -16.17
N ASP A 273 4.35 21.10 -15.68
CA ASP A 273 5.46 20.14 -15.53
C ASP A 273 5.06 18.87 -14.78
N THR A 274 4.32 19.01 -13.67
CA THR A 274 3.82 17.90 -12.86
C THR A 274 2.84 17.01 -13.65
N SER A 275 1.94 17.63 -14.44
CA SER A 275 1.01 16.88 -15.31
C SER A 275 1.77 16.04 -16.33
N TYR A 276 2.80 16.62 -16.98
CA TYR A 276 3.67 15.89 -17.90
C TYR A 276 4.43 14.76 -17.20
N SER A 277 4.97 15.02 -16.01
CA SER A 277 5.70 14.03 -15.22
C SER A 277 4.85 12.78 -14.93
N TYR A 278 3.61 12.96 -14.46
CA TYR A 278 2.71 11.84 -14.21
C TYR A 278 2.40 11.03 -15.46
N MET A 279 2.08 11.70 -16.58
CA MET A 279 1.75 11.02 -17.83
C MET A 279 2.95 10.31 -18.46
N ILE A 280 4.13 10.94 -18.46
CA ILE A 280 5.37 10.31 -18.97
C ILE A 280 5.72 9.09 -18.13
N SER A 281 5.66 9.19 -16.79
CA SER A 281 5.89 8.07 -15.89
C SER A 281 4.89 6.93 -16.12
N CYS A 282 3.61 7.26 -16.30
CA CYS A 282 2.56 6.29 -16.58
C CYS A 282 2.84 5.52 -17.89
N PHE A 283 3.12 6.21 -18.99
CA PHE A 283 3.45 5.57 -20.26
C PHE A 283 4.74 4.77 -20.21
N SER A 284 5.73 5.26 -19.48
CA SER A 284 7.01 4.57 -19.31
C SER A 284 6.84 3.24 -18.58
N LYS A 285 6.07 3.19 -17.50
CA LYS A 285 5.77 1.96 -16.76
C LYS A 285 5.02 0.94 -17.61
N GLU A 286 4.14 1.38 -18.50
CA GLU A 286 3.46 0.51 -19.48
C GLU A 286 4.39 0.05 -20.61
N GLY A 287 5.58 0.64 -20.77
CA GLY A 287 6.49 0.36 -21.86
C GLY A 287 6.13 1.07 -23.17
N ASN A 288 5.26 2.08 -23.13
CA ASN A 288 4.87 2.87 -24.29
C ASN A 288 5.92 3.96 -24.57
N LEU A 289 6.99 3.58 -25.26
CA LEU A 289 8.11 4.45 -25.60
C LEU A 289 7.66 5.64 -26.45
N PHE A 290 6.78 5.40 -27.44
CA PHE A 290 6.34 6.44 -28.37
C PHE A 290 5.62 7.59 -27.67
N ASP A 291 4.62 7.30 -26.85
CA ASP A 291 3.86 8.33 -26.14
C ASP A 291 4.73 9.02 -25.07
N SER A 292 5.66 8.30 -24.41
CA SER A 292 6.61 8.90 -23.46
C SER A 292 7.50 9.94 -24.12
N LEU A 293 8.13 9.62 -25.24
CA LEU A 293 8.98 10.54 -25.98
C LEU A 293 8.19 11.71 -26.59
N ARG A 294 7.00 11.45 -27.13
CA ARG A 294 6.11 12.49 -27.66
C ARG A 294 5.74 13.53 -26.61
N LEU A 295 5.38 13.10 -25.40
CA LEU A 295 5.05 14.02 -24.32
C LEU A 295 6.27 14.78 -23.81
N TYR A 296 7.43 14.14 -23.73
CA TYR A 296 8.68 14.80 -23.41
C TYR A 296 9.01 15.94 -24.39
N ASP A 297 8.87 15.69 -25.70
CA ASP A 297 9.09 16.72 -26.73
C ASP A 297 8.04 17.84 -26.64
N GLN A 298 6.78 17.53 -26.36
CA GLN A 298 5.73 18.53 -26.15
C GLN A 298 6.02 19.41 -24.93
N MET A 299 6.46 18.82 -23.82
CA MET A 299 6.84 19.52 -22.61
C MET A 299 7.95 20.55 -22.91
N LYS A 300 9.02 20.13 -23.59
CA LYS A 300 10.13 21.01 -23.98
C LYS A 300 9.69 22.14 -24.92
N LYS A 301 8.84 21.84 -25.91
CA LYS A 301 8.29 22.84 -26.82
C LYS A 301 7.45 23.91 -26.12
N ARG A 302 6.86 23.57 -24.97
CA ARG A 302 6.11 24.51 -24.12
C ARG A 302 6.99 25.28 -23.13
N GLY A 303 8.30 25.06 -23.15
CA GLY A 303 9.27 25.76 -22.31
C GLY A 303 9.44 25.16 -20.90
N TRP A 304 8.83 23.98 -20.62
CA TRP A 304 9.03 23.31 -19.34
C TRP A 304 10.37 22.56 -19.33
N THR A 305 11.13 22.71 -18.25
CA THR A 305 12.39 22.00 -18.04
C THR A 305 12.11 20.65 -17.37
N PRO A 306 12.55 19.52 -17.98
CA PRO A 306 12.35 18.21 -17.37
C PRO A 306 13.15 18.05 -16.07
N GLY A 307 12.50 17.61 -14.99
CA GLY A 307 13.15 17.21 -13.75
C GLY A 307 13.74 15.80 -13.83
N ILE A 308 14.48 15.39 -12.80
CA ILE A 308 15.16 14.08 -12.71
C ILE A 308 14.18 12.90 -12.88
N GLU A 309 12.95 13.01 -12.35
CA GLU A 309 11.93 11.96 -12.44
C GLU A 309 11.51 11.67 -13.89
N ILE A 310 11.49 12.70 -14.75
CA ILE A 310 11.18 12.53 -16.16
C ILE A 310 12.32 11.82 -16.88
N TYR A 311 13.57 12.21 -16.62
CA TYR A 311 14.73 11.51 -17.16
C TYR A 311 14.76 10.05 -16.70
N ASN A 312 14.51 9.77 -15.42
CA ASN A 312 14.43 8.42 -14.90
C ASN A 312 13.33 7.60 -15.58
N SER A 313 12.16 8.19 -15.83
CA SER A 313 11.07 7.54 -16.56
C SER A 313 11.44 7.21 -18.01
N LEU A 314 12.16 8.12 -18.69
CA LEU A 314 12.63 7.89 -20.06
C LEU A 314 13.73 6.82 -20.12
N VAL A 315 14.69 6.86 -19.17
CA VAL A 315 15.73 5.83 -19.03
C VAL A 315 15.10 4.46 -18.83
N TYR A 316 14.08 4.37 -17.97
CA TYR A 316 13.35 3.13 -17.72
C TYR A 316 12.71 2.56 -18.99
N VAL A 317 11.93 3.36 -19.71
CA VAL A 317 11.23 2.87 -20.90
C VAL A 317 12.19 2.56 -22.06
N LEU A 318 13.26 3.32 -22.23
CA LEU A 318 14.31 3.06 -23.23
C LEU A 318 15.04 1.75 -22.93
N THR A 319 15.40 1.51 -21.67
CA THR A 319 16.03 0.27 -21.23
C THR A 319 15.11 -0.93 -21.43
N ARG A 320 13.84 -0.79 -21.07
CA ARG A 320 12.82 -1.83 -21.28
C ARG A 320 12.61 -2.13 -22.77
N ALA A 321 12.69 -1.12 -23.64
CA ALA A 321 12.64 -1.26 -25.09
C ALA A 321 13.95 -1.75 -25.72
N ASN A 322 14.94 -2.15 -24.89
CA ASN A 322 16.27 -2.57 -25.34
C ASN A 322 17.10 -1.51 -26.08
N CYS A 323 16.82 -0.23 -25.84
CA CYS A 323 17.51 0.91 -26.41
C CYS A 323 18.58 1.46 -25.44
N LEU A 324 19.53 0.62 -25.01
CA LEU A 324 20.49 0.94 -23.94
C LEU A 324 21.38 2.15 -24.28
N LYS A 325 21.78 2.29 -25.56
CA LYS A 325 22.60 3.44 -26.00
C LYS A 325 21.85 4.77 -25.82
N GLU A 326 20.57 4.78 -26.14
CA GLU A 326 19.69 5.96 -26.00
C GLU A 326 19.41 6.24 -24.52
N ALA A 327 19.29 5.20 -23.68
CA ALA A 327 19.15 5.33 -22.24
C ALA A 327 20.38 6.01 -21.63
N LEU A 328 21.60 5.57 -21.98
CA LEU A 328 22.85 6.21 -21.54
C LEU A 328 22.96 7.66 -22.01
N ARG A 329 22.67 7.94 -23.30
CA ARG A 329 22.62 9.32 -23.81
C ARG A 329 21.60 10.19 -23.06
N THR A 330 20.53 9.59 -22.54
CA THR A 330 19.53 10.32 -21.75
C THR A 330 20.08 10.69 -20.37
N ILE A 331 20.92 9.84 -19.79
CA ILE A 331 21.68 10.15 -18.56
C ILE A 331 22.71 11.25 -18.81
N ASP A 332 23.42 11.21 -19.96
CA ASP A 332 24.35 12.28 -20.32
C ASP A 332 23.63 13.63 -20.44
N LYS A 333 22.45 13.67 -21.10
CA LYS A 333 21.62 14.86 -21.16
C LYS A 333 21.15 15.36 -19.79
N LEU A 334 20.87 14.46 -18.85
CA LEU A 334 20.54 14.81 -17.46
C LEU A 334 21.73 15.54 -16.83
N LYS A 335 22.96 15.00 -16.99
CA LYS A 335 24.20 15.62 -16.50
C LYS A 335 24.45 17.00 -17.17
N GLU A 336 24.22 17.13 -18.46
CA GLU A 336 24.32 18.41 -19.21
C GLU A 336 23.38 19.49 -18.69
N GLN A 337 22.24 19.11 -18.12
CA GLN A 337 21.30 20.05 -17.48
C GLN A 337 21.70 20.41 -16.04
N GLY A 338 22.87 19.96 -15.57
CA GLY A 338 23.34 20.20 -14.21
C GLY A 338 22.71 19.32 -13.14
N LEU A 339 21.91 18.32 -13.54
CA LEU A 339 21.33 17.35 -12.63
C LEU A 339 22.34 16.22 -12.38
N GLN A 340 22.37 15.67 -11.17
CA GLN A 340 23.23 14.53 -10.86
C GLN A 340 22.38 13.24 -10.86
N PRO A 341 22.84 12.15 -11.52
CA PRO A 341 22.21 10.85 -11.41
C PRO A 341 22.14 10.40 -9.96
N ASP A 342 20.98 9.93 -9.55
CA ASP A 342 20.73 9.39 -8.22
C ASP A 342 20.49 7.87 -8.26
N SER A 343 20.24 7.28 -7.09
CA SER A 343 19.91 5.85 -7.00
C SER A 343 18.72 5.46 -7.87
N SER A 344 17.72 6.36 -7.99
CA SER A 344 16.53 6.11 -8.82
C SER A 344 16.86 6.09 -10.32
N THR A 345 17.87 6.89 -10.76
CA THR A 345 18.36 6.88 -12.15
C THR A 345 18.93 5.52 -12.52
N PHE A 346 19.81 4.97 -11.67
CA PHE A 346 20.39 3.64 -11.90
C PHE A 346 19.37 2.52 -11.76
N ASN A 347 18.45 2.61 -10.78
CA ASN A 347 17.37 1.65 -10.62
C ASN A 347 16.44 1.63 -11.84
N SER A 348 16.27 2.76 -12.53
CA SER A 348 15.50 2.85 -13.79
C SER A 348 16.13 2.06 -14.95
N MET A 349 17.42 1.70 -14.85
CA MET A 349 18.07 0.75 -15.77
C MET A 349 18.08 -0.68 -15.21
N ILE A 350 18.46 -0.84 -13.95
CA ILE A 350 18.65 -2.15 -13.31
C ILE A 350 17.34 -2.94 -13.31
N LEU A 351 16.22 -2.32 -12.91
CA LEU A 351 14.94 -2.99 -12.80
C LEU A 351 14.48 -3.63 -14.13
N PRO A 352 14.35 -2.90 -15.26
CA PRO A 352 13.92 -3.50 -16.52
C PRO A 352 14.93 -4.50 -17.10
N LEU A 353 16.23 -4.36 -16.80
CA LEU A 353 17.24 -5.37 -17.18
C LEU A 353 17.04 -6.67 -16.41
N CYS A 354 16.76 -6.60 -15.12
CA CYS A 354 16.45 -7.78 -14.30
C CYS A 354 15.13 -8.44 -14.73
N GLU A 355 14.07 -7.65 -14.98
CA GLU A 355 12.77 -8.15 -15.48
C GLU A 355 12.89 -8.88 -16.83
N THR A 356 13.79 -8.43 -17.71
CA THR A 356 14.04 -9.04 -19.02
C THR A 356 15.08 -10.14 -19.00
N GLY A 357 15.61 -10.49 -17.81
CA GLY A 357 16.62 -11.55 -17.63
C GLY A 357 18.05 -11.18 -18.04
N LYS A 358 18.33 -9.90 -18.30
CA LYS A 358 19.65 -9.38 -18.72
C LYS A 358 20.53 -9.07 -17.50
N LEU A 359 20.77 -10.07 -16.68
CA LEU A 359 21.47 -9.92 -15.41
C LEU A 359 22.93 -9.47 -15.57
N ALA A 360 23.59 -9.84 -16.66
CA ALA A 360 24.97 -9.40 -16.92
C ALA A 360 25.05 -7.89 -17.11
N GLU A 361 24.14 -7.32 -17.95
CA GLU A 361 24.05 -5.89 -18.16
C GLU A 361 23.62 -5.16 -16.88
N ALA A 362 22.65 -5.72 -16.12
CA ALA A 362 22.23 -5.16 -14.84
C ALA A 362 23.39 -5.08 -13.83
N ARG A 363 24.27 -6.10 -13.78
CA ARG A 363 25.48 -6.11 -12.93
C ARG A 363 26.49 -5.04 -13.36
N ILE A 364 26.66 -4.80 -14.66
CA ILE A 364 27.51 -3.72 -15.16
C ILE A 364 26.98 -2.37 -14.67
N VAL A 365 25.67 -2.11 -14.85
CA VAL A 365 25.04 -0.87 -14.38
C VAL A 365 25.17 -0.70 -12.87
N PHE A 366 25.01 -1.79 -12.09
CA PHE A 366 25.20 -1.77 -10.64
C PHE A 366 26.65 -1.40 -10.25
N ASN A 367 27.65 -1.97 -10.95
CA ASN A 367 29.05 -1.64 -10.68
C ASN A 367 29.34 -0.17 -11.02
N THR A 368 28.83 0.33 -12.16
CA THR A 368 28.94 1.76 -12.53
C THR A 368 28.30 2.67 -11.48
N MET A 369 27.13 2.29 -10.92
CA MET A 369 26.49 3.01 -9.82
C MET A 369 27.42 3.16 -8.61
N VAL A 370 28.11 2.07 -8.22
CA VAL A 370 29.06 2.08 -7.11
C VAL A 370 30.31 2.89 -7.44
N GLU A 371 30.84 2.77 -8.67
CA GLU A 371 31.99 3.54 -9.16
C GLU A 371 31.73 5.05 -9.20
N GLU A 372 30.49 5.47 -9.54
CA GLU A 372 30.07 6.87 -9.49
C GLU A 372 29.72 7.34 -8.06
N ASN A 373 30.01 6.56 -7.02
CA ASN A 373 29.73 6.83 -5.60
C ASN A 373 28.24 7.04 -5.29
N VAL A 374 27.35 6.46 -6.09
CA VAL A 374 25.91 6.45 -5.80
C VAL A 374 25.58 5.21 -4.99
N SER A 375 25.09 5.40 -3.78
CA SER A 375 24.78 4.30 -2.85
C SER A 375 23.58 3.48 -3.36
N PRO A 376 23.73 2.13 -3.48
CA PRO A 376 22.60 1.26 -3.75
C PRO A 376 21.52 1.38 -2.68
N THR A 377 20.25 1.23 -3.07
CA THR A 377 19.12 1.23 -2.16
C THR A 377 18.56 -0.19 -1.98
N THR A 378 17.67 -0.37 -1.03
CA THR A 378 16.91 -1.62 -0.87
C THR A 378 16.25 -2.06 -2.18
N GLU A 379 15.69 -1.11 -2.95
CA GLU A 379 15.06 -1.37 -4.25
C GLU A 379 16.04 -1.89 -5.28
N THR A 380 17.29 -1.39 -5.27
CA THR A 380 18.37 -1.88 -6.16
C THR A 380 18.60 -3.38 -5.97
N PHE A 381 18.69 -3.83 -4.71
CA PHE A 381 18.87 -5.25 -4.39
C PHE A 381 17.61 -6.07 -4.68
N HIS A 382 16.42 -5.53 -4.39
CA HIS A 382 15.15 -6.20 -4.66
C HIS A 382 14.96 -6.48 -6.16
N ALA A 383 15.41 -5.59 -7.04
CA ALA A 383 15.39 -5.83 -8.49
C ALA A 383 16.17 -7.09 -8.89
N PHE A 384 17.36 -7.30 -8.30
CA PHE A 384 18.16 -8.51 -8.56
C PHE A 384 17.51 -9.78 -8.00
N PHE A 385 16.83 -9.70 -6.85
CA PHE A 385 16.20 -10.88 -6.27
C PHE A 385 15.19 -11.53 -7.21
N GLU A 386 14.48 -10.78 -8.04
CA GLU A 386 13.51 -11.36 -8.99
C GLU A 386 14.18 -12.14 -10.13
N GLY A 387 15.33 -11.73 -10.61
CA GLY A 387 16.02 -12.31 -11.76
C GLY A 387 17.00 -13.44 -11.43
N THR A 388 17.57 -13.47 -10.22
CA THR A 388 18.67 -14.39 -9.87
C THR A 388 18.18 -15.78 -9.46
N ASP A 389 19.05 -16.78 -9.54
CA ASP A 389 18.85 -18.11 -8.97
C ASP A 389 19.06 -18.11 -7.42
N TYR A 390 19.07 -19.30 -6.81
CA TYR A 390 19.29 -19.43 -5.38
C TYR A 390 20.64 -18.86 -4.94
N GLN A 391 21.72 -19.21 -5.66
CA GLN A 391 23.07 -18.76 -5.32
C GLN A 391 23.22 -17.23 -5.51
N GLY A 392 22.68 -16.70 -6.60
CA GLY A 392 22.65 -15.25 -6.83
C GLY A 392 21.82 -14.50 -5.78
N SER A 393 20.75 -15.10 -5.28
CA SER A 393 19.97 -14.49 -4.18
C SER A 393 20.80 -14.40 -2.89
N LEU A 394 21.58 -15.44 -2.56
CA LEU A 394 22.50 -15.41 -1.40
C LEU A 394 23.60 -14.37 -1.58
N GLU A 395 24.20 -14.28 -2.78
CA GLU A 395 25.21 -13.27 -3.11
C GLU A 395 24.68 -11.85 -2.85
N PHE A 396 23.48 -11.53 -3.34
CA PHE A 396 22.90 -10.19 -3.15
C PHE A 396 22.43 -9.93 -1.72
N LEU A 397 22.01 -10.95 -0.95
CA LEU A 397 21.76 -10.82 0.49
C LEU A 397 23.06 -10.45 1.25
N SER A 398 24.18 -11.09 0.90
CA SER A 398 25.49 -10.74 1.49
C SER A 398 25.90 -9.32 1.12
N ARG A 399 25.83 -8.95 -0.16
CA ARG A 399 26.17 -7.58 -0.62
C ARG A 399 25.29 -6.51 0.05
N MET A 400 24.00 -6.82 0.28
CA MET A 400 23.08 -5.92 0.98
C MET A 400 23.51 -5.71 2.44
N LYS A 401 23.96 -6.78 3.11
CA LYS A 401 24.55 -6.70 4.45
C LYS A 401 25.85 -5.88 4.47
N ASP A 402 26.75 -6.14 3.51
CA ASP A 402 28.05 -5.47 3.40
C ASP A 402 27.91 -3.97 3.09
N SER A 403 26.83 -3.57 2.40
CA SER A 403 26.50 -2.16 2.15
C SER A 403 25.86 -1.45 3.35
N GLY A 404 25.68 -2.12 4.48
CA GLY A 404 25.08 -1.56 5.70
C GLY A 404 23.55 -1.46 5.71
N LEU A 405 22.86 -1.84 4.62
CA LEU A 405 21.41 -1.80 4.56
C LEU A 405 20.77 -2.95 5.36
N GLY A 406 21.38 -4.13 5.34
CA GLY A 406 20.87 -5.35 5.95
C GLY A 406 19.61 -5.88 5.25
N PRO A 407 19.50 -7.21 5.01
CA PRO A 407 18.26 -7.79 4.53
C PRO A 407 17.13 -7.61 5.55
N ASN A 408 15.97 -7.20 5.08
CA ASN A 408 14.78 -6.97 5.88
C ASN A 408 13.67 -8.00 5.57
N LYS A 409 12.53 -7.88 6.23
CA LYS A 409 11.37 -8.75 6.01
C LYS A 409 10.93 -8.75 4.54
N ASP A 410 10.89 -7.59 3.88
CA ASP A 410 10.45 -7.48 2.48
C ASP A 410 11.43 -8.15 1.52
N SER A 411 12.74 -8.08 1.78
CA SER A 411 13.78 -8.78 1.01
C SER A 411 13.50 -10.29 0.96
N PHE A 412 13.27 -10.90 2.11
CA PHE A 412 12.97 -12.33 2.19
C PHE A 412 11.61 -12.67 1.59
N LEU A 413 10.60 -11.81 1.76
CA LEU A 413 9.28 -12.01 1.18
C LEU A 413 9.34 -12.10 -0.35
N ILE A 414 10.09 -11.20 -1.02
CA ILE A 414 10.29 -11.21 -2.47
C ILE A 414 10.94 -12.52 -2.92
N ILE A 415 12.02 -12.95 -2.24
CA ILE A 415 12.76 -14.16 -2.61
C ILE A 415 11.89 -15.42 -2.41
N LEU A 416 11.18 -15.52 -1.28
CA LEU A 416 10.27 -16.65 -1.00
C LEU A 416 9.17 -16.74 -2.05
N ALA A 417 8.50 -15.62 -2.32
CA ALA A 417 7.43 -15.53 -3.29
C ALA A 417 7.89 -15.94 -4.69
N LYS A 418 9.08 -15.50 -5.12
CA LYS A 418 9.69 -15.88 -6.39
C LYS A 418 9.91 -17.38 -6.50
N PHE A 419 10.58 -18.03 -5.53
CA PHE A 419 10.86 -19.46 -5.62
C PHE A 419 9.59 -20.30 -5.59
N LEU A 420 8.59 -19.92 -4.83
CA LEU A 420 7.28 -20.58 -4.82
C LEU A 420 6.53 -20.40 -6.15
N LYS A 421 6.58 -19.21 -6.75
CA LYS A 421 6.04 -18.94 -8.10
C LYS A 421 6.72 -19.78 -9.17
N LEU A 422 8.04 -19.96 -9.08
CA LEU A 422 8.82 -20.81 -9.97
C LEU A 422 8.67 -22.31 -9.66
N LYS A 423 7.80 -22.70 -8.71
CA LYS A 423 7.61 -24.08 -8.24
C LYS A 423 8.90 -24.74 -7.73
N GLN A 424 9.71 -23.98 -7.04
CA GLN A 424 10.96 -24.41 -6.41
C GLN A 424 10.84 -24.40 -4.86
N PRO A 425 9.97 -25.23 -4.26
CA PRO A 425 9.70 -25.20 -2.83
C PRO A 425 10.94 -25.52 -1.97
N VAL A 426 11.88 -26.31 -2.49
CA VAL A 426 13.14 -26.62 -1.79
C VAL A 426 13.96 -25.35 -1.58
N ASN A 427 14.08 -24.50 -2.60
CA ASN A 427 14.83 -23.25 -2.51
C ASN A 427 14.13 -22.26 -1.57
N ALA A 428 12.78 -22.20 -1.61
CA ALA A 428 12.01 -21.40 -0.67
C ALA A 428 12.24 -21.84 0.79
N LEU A 429 12.29 -23.15 1.07
CA LEU A 429 12.58 -23.65 2.41
C LEU A 429 14.01 -23.32 2.88
N LYS A 430 15.00 -23.38 1.99
CA LYS A 430 16.37 -22.95 2.28
C LYS A 430 16.42 -21.46 2.63
N ILE A 431 15.77 -20.60 1.84
CA ILE A 431 15.68 -19.15 2.11
C ILE A 431 14.97 -18.88 3.44
N TRP A 432 13.94 -19.67 3.78
CA TRP A 432 13.30 -19.56 5.10
C TRP A 432 14.28 -19.83 6.25
N THR A 433 15.20 -20.77 6.08
CA THR A 433 16.25 -21.01 7.10
C THR A 433 17.27 -19.88 7.16
N GLU A 434 17.57 -19.23 6.02
CA GLU A 434 18.48 -18.09 5.97
C GLU A 434 17.95 -16.86 6.72
N MET A 435 16.61 -16.67 6.83
CA MET A 435 16.03 -15.58 7.63
C MET A 435 16.60 -15.54 9.05
N LYS A 436 16.81 -16.71 9.66
CA LYS A 436 17.40 -16.81 11.00
C LYS A 436 18.86 -16.36 11.05
N ALA A 437 19.64 -16.65 9.99
CA ALA A 437 21.04 -16.25 9.89
C ALA A 437 21.24 -14.73 9.77
N TYR A 438 20.18 -14.03 9.33
CA TYR A 438 20.14 -12.57 9.23
C TYR A 438 19.30 -11.92 10.34
N ASP A 439 18.93 -12.65 11.40
CA ASP A 439 18.12 -12.17 12.53
C ASP A 439 16.74 -11.60 12.13
N VAL A 440 16.21 -12.06 10.99
CA VAL A 440 14.90 -11.61 10.48
C VAL A 440 13.80 -12.55 10.96
N VAL A 441 12.93 -12.04 11.82
CA VAL A 441 11.78 -12.81 12.34
C VAL A 441 10.65 -12.81 11.31
N PRO A 442 10.17 -14.01 10.87
CA PRO A 442 9.04 -14.10 9.94
C PRO A 442 7.77 -13.48 10.54
N GLY A 443 7.07 -12.66 9.76
CA GLY A 443 5.73 -12.16 10.12
C GLY A 443 4.61 -12.98 9.46
N CYS A 444 3.35 -12.69 9.79
CA CYS A 444 2.18 -13.42 9.29
C CYS A 444 2.09 -13.48 7.75
N VAL A 445 2.59 -12.44 7.06
CA VAL A 445 2.61 -12.40 5.59
C VAL A 445 3.57 -13.46 5.01
N HIS A 446 4.72 -13.67 5.65
CA HIS A 446 5.70 -14.70 5.22
C HIS A 446 5.10 -16.10 5.35
N TYR A 447 4.44 -16.38 6.47
CA TYR A 447 3.72 -17.65 6.67
C TYR A 447 2.62 -17.86 5.62
N ARG A 448 1.84 -16.81 5.33
CA ARG A 448 0.80 -16.87 4.30
C ARG A 448 1.38 -17.24 2.93
N VAL A 449 2.43 -16.54 2.50
CA VAL A 449 3.11 -16.82 1.22
C VAL A 449 3.66 -18.25 1.17
N MET A 450 4.26 -18.73 2.28
CA MET A 450 4.74 -20.10 2.36
C MET A 450 3.61 -21.12 2.25
N VAL A 451 2.51 -20.94 2.99
CA VAL A 451 1.36 -21.86 2.94
C VAL A 451 0.74 -21.90 1.55
N GLU A 452 0.40 -20.74 0.96
CA GLU A 452 -0.20 -20.64 -0.38
C GLU A 452 0.72 -21.23 -1.47
N GLY A 453 2.00 -20.89 -1.40
CA GLY A 453 2.99 -21.37 -2.36
C GLY A 453 3.25 -22.88 -2.26
N LEU A 454 3.36 -23.43 -1.05
CA LEU A 454 3.53 -24.85 -0.84
C LEU A 454 2.30 -25.65 -1.28
N VAL A 455 1.08 -25.16 -1.03
CA VAL A 455 -0.16 -25.73 -1.58
C VAL A 455 -0.13 -25.74 -3.10
N THR A 456 0.29 -24.64 -3.73
CA THR A 456 0.43 -24.54 -5.20
C THR A 456 1.45 -25.54 -5.75
N CYS A 457 2.53 -25.79 -4.98
CA CYS A 457 3.54 -26.81 -5.29
C CYS A 457 3.12 -28.24 -4.93
N ARG A 458 1.92 -28.46 -4.38
CA ARG A 458 1.38 -29.75 -3.89
C ARG A 458 2.16 -30.33 -2.69
N TRP A 459 2.81 -29.49 -1.90
CA TRP A 459 3.54 -29.88 -0.68
C TRP A 459 2.65 -29.70 0.58
N PHE A 460 1.50 -30.38 0.60
CA PHE A 460 0.41 -30.18 1.57
C PHE A 460 0.82 -30.41 3.03
N ILE A 461 1.63 -31.44 3.28
CA ILE A 461 2.11 -31.75 4.65
C ILE A 461 2.95 -30.57 5.17
N LYS A 462 3.86 -30.04 4.33
CA LYS A 462 4.66 -28.88 4.72
C LYS A 462 3.81 -27.61 4.83
N ALA A 463 2.84 -27.41 3.95
CA ALA A 463 1.92 -26.27 4.03
C ALA A 463 1.13 -26.27 5.35
N ARG A 464 0.66 -27.45 5.81
CA ARG A 464 -0.03 -27.59 7.10
C ARG A 464 0.89 -27.27 8.26
N TYR A 465 2.12 -27.77 8.24
CA TYR A 465 3.12 -27.44 9.26
C TYR A 465 3.34 -25.93 9.37
N PHE A 466 3.51 -25.22 8.26
CA PHE A 466 3.67 -23.76 8.27
C PHE A 466 2.42 -23.02 8.74
N TYR A 467 1.23 -23.55 8.49
CA TYR A 467 -0.02 -22.98 8.97
C TYR A 467 -0.15 -23.13 10.50
N GLU A 468 0.19 -24.31 11.04
CA GLU A 468 0.19 -24.56 12.49
C GLU A 468 1.26 -23.70 13.19
N ASP A 469 2.46 -23.58 12.61
CA ASP A 469 3.53 -22.72 13.12
C ASP A 469 3.15 -21.23 13.07
N MET A 470 2.42 -20.79 12.04
CA MET A 470 1.85 -19.44 11.94
C MET A 470 0.94 -19.11 13.14
N ILE A 471 0.06 -20.03 13.52
CA ILE A 471 -0.87 -19.86 14.65
C ILE A 471 -0.11 -19.85 15.97
N SER A 472 0.86 -20.77 16.16
CA SER A 472 1.67 -20.85 17.38
C SER A 472 2.53 -19.59 17.60
N ASN A 473 2.91 -18.88 16.53
CA ASN A 473 3.61 -17.60 16.60
C ASN A 473 2.66 -16.37 16.70
N GLY A 474 1.39 -16.58 17.07
CA GLY A 474 0.45 -15.51 17.41
C GLY A 474 -0.24 -14.86 16.21
N CYS A 475 -0.10 -15.39 15.00
CA CYS A 475 -0.85 -14.92 13.85
C CYS A 475 -2.30 -15.42 13.90
N SER A 476 -3.26 -14.58 13.54
CA SER A 476 -4.67 -14.97 13.47
C SER A 476 -4.93 -16.04 12.42
N ALA A 477 -5.82 -16.99 12.73
CA ALA A 477 -6.24 -18.00 11.76
C ALA A 477 -6.92 -17.35 10.55
N ASP A 478 -6.40 -17.62 9.35
CA ASP A 478 -6.97 -17.12 8.09
C ASP A 478 -7.97 -18.13 7.52
N PRO A 479 -9.29 -17.79 7.44
CA PRO A 479 -10.30 -18.68 6.92
C PRO A 479 -10.05 -19.10 5.45
N LYS A 480 -9.37 -18.26 4.66
CA LYS A 480 -9.03 -18.56 3.26
C LYS A 480 -7.96 -19.63 3.18
N LEU A 481 -6.91 -19.51 3.99
CA LEU A 481 -5.85 -20.55 4.06
C LEU A 481 -6.39 -21.88 4.55
N ASN A 482 -7.25 -21.86 5.57
CA ASN A 482 -7.88 -23.07 6.09
C ASN A 482 -8.72 -23.78 5.02
N LYS A 483 -9.52 -23.04 4.24
CA LYS A 483 -10.27 -23.58 3.10
C LYS A 483 -9.37 -24.15 2.01
N LEU A 484 -8.21 -23.54 1.73
CA LEU A 484 -7.24 -24.05 0.77
C LEU A 484 -6.68 -25.40 1.22
N LEU A 485 -6.31 -25.54 2.48
CA LEU A 485 -5.80 -26.77 3.07
C LEU A 485 -6.87 -27.88 3.16
N GLN A 486 -8.15 -27.54 3.38
CA GLN A 486 -9.27 -28.49 3.45
C GLN A 486 -9.69 -29.06 2.08
N LYS A 487 -9.73 -28.22 1.03
CA LYS A 487 -10.09 -28.65 -0.34
C LYS A 487 -9.25 -29.82 -0.85
N GLU A 488 -8.02 -29.92 -0.41
CA GLU A 488 -7.07 -30.93 -0.89
C GLU A 488 -7.17 -32.27 -0.15
N VAL A 489 -7.66 -32.27 1.11
CA VAL A 489 -7.96 -33.50 1.84
C VAL A 489 -9.07 -34.29 1.14
N LEU A 490 -10.03 -33.62 0.50
CA LEU A 490 -11.09 -34.24 -0.28
C LEU A 490 -10.57 -34.88 -1.59
N VAL A 491 -9.59 -34.25 -2.25
CA VAL A 491 -9.02 -34.74 -3.51
C VAL A 491 -8.06 -35.92 -3.29
N SER A 492 -7.30 -35.91 -2.18
CA SER A 492 -6.41 -37.04 -1.82
C SER A 492 -7.17 -38.25 -1.25
N GLY A 493 -8.28 -37.99 -0.53
CA GLY A 493 -9.16 -39.02 0.00
C GLY A 493 -9.87 -39.87 -1.11
N ASP A 494 -10.24 -39.21 -2.21
CA ASP A 494 -10.88 -39.91 -3.34
C ASP A 494 -9.90 -40.79 -4.16
N LYS A 495 -8.65 -40.34 -4.31
CA LYS A 495 -7.61 -41.18 -4.98
C LYS A 495 -7.20 -42.38 -4.12
N GLY A 496 -7.19 -42.23 -2.80
CA GLY A 496 -6.96 -43.34 -1.86
C GLY A 496 -8.10 -44.40 -1.94
N LYS A 497 -9.35 -43.95 -1.98
CA LYS A 497 -10.52 -44.84 -2.09
C LYS A 497 -10.62 -45.54 -3.45
N GLN A 498 -10.21 -44.90 -4.55
CA GLN A 498 -10.17 -45.53 -5.88
C GLN A 498 -9.06 -46.57 -6.00
N ASN A 499 -7.88 -46.34 -5.39
CA ASN A 499 -6.79 -47.30 -5.39
C ASN A 499 -7.09 -48.53 -4.50
N VAL A 500 -7.77 -48.31 -3.36
CA VAL A 500 -8.24 -49.44 -2.51
C VAL A 500 -9.35 -50.23 -3.19
N LYS A 501 -10.31 -49.58 -3.88
CA LYS A 501 -11.33 -50.29 -4.70
C LYS A 501 -10.70 -51.07 -5.86
N LYS A 502 -9.69 -50.54 -6.55
CA LYS A 502 -8.96 -51.28 -7.60
C LYS A 502 -8.14 -52.45 -7.04
N ALA A 503 -7.53 -52.27 -5.85
CA ALA A 503 -6.80 -53.37 -5.19
C ALA A 503 -7.72 -54.48 -4.66
N ILE A 504 -8.94 -54.15 -4.23
CA ILE A 504 -9.94 -55.14 -3.79
C ILE A 504 -10.55 -55.84 -4.98
N SER A 505 -10.81 -55.16 -6.12
CA SER A 505 -11.34 -55.80 -7.34
C SER A 505 -10.33 -56.69 -8.04
N SER A 506 -9.02 -56.45 -7.88
CA SER A 506 -7.97 -57.31 -8.44
C SER A 506 -7.66 -58.55 -7.56
N LYS A 507 -8.07 -58.55 -6.28
CA LYS A 507 -7.96 -59.74 -5.39
C LYS A 507 -9.15 -60.68 -5.46
N SER A 508 -10.33 -60.25 -5.95
CA SER A 508 -11.52 -61.11 -6.08
C SER A 508 -11.54 -61.98 -7.31
N VAL A 509 -10.58 -61.85 -8.22
CA VAL A 509 -10.48 -62.67 -9.45
C VAL A 509 -9.54 -63.89 -9.30
N LYS A 510 -8.91 -64.12 -8.15
CA LYS A 510 -7.96 -65.23 -7.92
C LYS A 510 -8.45 -66.37 -7.01
N TYR A 511 -9.74 -66.37 -6.62
CA TYR A 511 -10.32 -67.51 -5.86
C TYR A 511 -11.59 -68.04 -6.49
N SER A 512 -11.49 -68.54 -7.75
CA SER A 512 -12.46 -69.39 -8.35
C SER A 512 -11.76 -70.15 -9.49
N ILE A 513 -11.04 -71.21 -9.16
CA ILE A 513 -10.73 -72.43 -9.93
C ILE A 513 -9.69 -73.20 -9.07
N LYS A 514 -10.14 -74.07 -8.18
CA LYS A 514 -9.86 -75.47 -8.01
C LYS A 514 -10.57 -75.99 -6.76
#